data_4b9bc34b64cb437bfbbf2f7602ca0fe5
#
_entry.id   4b9bc34b64cb437bfbbf2f7602ca0fe5
#
_cell.length_a   1.000
_cell.length_b   1.000
_cell.length_c   1.000
_cell.angle_alpha   90.00
_cell.angle_beta   90.00
_cell.angle_gamma   90.00
#
_symmetry.space_group_name_H-M   'P 1'
#
loop_
_entity.id
_entity.type
_entity.pdbx_description
1 polymer ?
#
loop_
_entity_poly.entity_id
_entity_poly.type
_entity_poly.pdbx_seq_one_letter_code
_entity_poly.pdbx_strand_id
1 'polypeptide(L)'
;MSAPTLSAQARRDLLSLARRSLEAHFRGEPLPRLASDRAEAFGGARALFVTLREDGDLRGCIGTLSPDGDLARTVPQFALRAAFEDPRFPSLDPAELPFLEIEISVLSPPERVADPEEIEVGRDGLILEARGQSGLLLPQVATEFGFDRRRFLEELSRKAGLPPDAWEDPAARLWRFQAEVFAEEKE
;
A
#
# COMPACT_ATOMS: atom_id res chain seq x y z
N MET A 1 14.15 -11.71 7.42
CA MET A 1 13.37 -12.84 6.82
C MET A 1 12.22 -12.23 6.06
N SER A 2 12.22 -12.34 4.73
CA SER A 2 11.11 -11.85 3.88
C SER A 2 9.80 -12.50 4.34
N ALA A 3 8.71 -11.71 4.42
CA ALA A 3 7.39 -12.26 4.67
C ALA A 3 7.03 -13.25 3.55
N PRO A 4 6.29 -14.33 3.85
CA PRO A 4 5.89 -15.27 2.82
C PRO A 4 5.04 -14.57 1.76
N THR A 5 5.39 -14.80 0.50
CA THR A 5 4.65 -14.32 -0.67
C THR A 5 3.24 -14.94 -0.66
N LEU A 6 2.22 -14.14 -0.95
CA LEU A 6 0.85 -14.63 -1.05
C LEU A 6 0.70 -15.55 -2.27
N SER A 7 -0.03 -16.64 -2.09
CA SER A 7 -0.37 -17.52 -3.21
C SER A 7 -1.26 -16.78 -4.23
N ALA A 8 -1.28 -17.23 -5.49
CA ALA A 8 -2.15 -16.67 -6.51
C ALA A 8 -3.63 -16.70 -6.09
N GLN A 9 -4.06 -17.76 -5.38
CA GLN A 9 -5.43 -17.86 -4.85
C GLN A 9 -5.67 -16.80 -3.77
N ALA A 10 -4.72 -16.60 -2.84
CA ALA A 10 -4.85 -15.60 -1.79
C ALA A 10 -4.97 -14.17 -2.36
N ARG A 11 -4.20 -13.84 -3.39
CA ARG A 11 -4.30 -12.56 -4.09
C ARG A 11 -5.69 -12.35 -4.71
N ARG A 12 -6.21 -13.37 -5.44
CA ARG A 12 -7.57 -13.30 -6.01
C ARG A 12 -8.64 -13.15 -4.94
N ASP A 13 -8.51 -13.88 -3.83
CA ASP A 13 -9.47 -13.81 -2.72
C ASP A 13 -9.50 -12.39 -2.10
N LEU A 14 -8.34 -11.74 -1.94
CA LEU A 14 -8.25 -10.38 -1.41
C LEU A 14 -8.81 -9.33 -2.39
N LEU A 15 -8.53 -9.44 -3.69
CA LEU A 15 -9.10 -8.55 -4.71
C LEU A 15 -10.62 -8.71 -4.76
N SER A 16 -11.13 -9.95 -4.82
CA SER A 16 -12.57 -10.22 -4.78
C SER A 16 -13.22 -9.68 -3.50
N LEU A 17 -12.53 -9.78 -2.36
CA LEU A 17 -13.02 -9.25 -1.09
C LEU A 17 -13.12 -7.72 -1.12
N ALA A 18 -12.12 -7.01 -1.68
CA ALA A 18 -12.14 -5.57 -1.86
C ALA A 18 -13.29 -5.14 -2.77
N ARG A 19 -13.46 -5.77 -3.93
CA ARG A 19 -14.53 -5.51 -4.90
C ARG A 19 -15.92 -5.68 -4.26
N ARG A 20 -16.17 -6.81 -3.65
CA ARG A 20 -17.43 -7.10 -2.96
C ARG A 20 -17.71 -6.15 -1.81
N SER A 21 -16.68 -5.59 -1.17
CA SER A 21 -16.87 -4.60 -0.11
C SER A 21 -17.42 -3.27 -0.63
N LEU A 22 -16.92 -2.81 -1.78
CA LEU A 22 -17.45 -1.63 -2.46
C LEU A 22 -18.91 -1.87 -2.91
N GLU A 23 -19.19 -3.02 -3.52
CA GLU A 23 -20.54 -3.41 -3.94
C GLU A 23 -21.51 -3.49 -2.75
N ALA A 24 -21.10 -4.13 -1.65
CA ALA A 24 -21.93 -4.26 -0.45
C ALA A 24 -22.25 -2.90 0.16
N HIS A 25 -21.28 -1.98 0.16
CA HIS A 25 -21.50 -0.62 0.65
C HIS A 25 -22.63 0.08 -0.12
N PHE A 26 -22.61 0.05 -1.45
CA PHE A 26 -23.66 0.67 -2.27
C PHE A 26 -25.02 -0.01 -2.13
N ARG A 27 -25.07 -1.30 -1.77
CA ARG A 27 -26.31 -2.01 -1.47
C ARG A 27 -26.80 -1.85 -0.03
N GLY A 28 -26.02 -1.17 0.84
CA GLY A 28 -26.33 -1.07 2.27
C GLY A 28 -26.19 -2.40 3.01
N GLU A 29 -25.36 -3.31 2.51
CA GLU A 29 -25.13 -4.64 3.06
C GLU A 29 -23.93 -4.63 4.02
N PRO A 30 -23.86 -5.59 4.97
CA PRO A 30 -22.67 -5.77 5.81
C PRO A 30 -21.43 -6.09 4.97
N LEU A 31 -20.25 -5.69 5.48
CA LEU A 31 -18.99 -6.04 4.84
C LEU A 31 -18.83 -7.55 4.68
N PRO A 32 -18.44 -8.03 3.51
CA PRO A 32 -18.20 -9.44 3.26
C PRO A 32 -17.03 -9.93 4.11
N ARG A 33 -17.12 -11.21 4.49
CA ARG A 33 -16.05 -11.90 5.24
C ARG A 33 -15.62 -13.13 4.45
N LEU A 34 -14.35 -13.48 4.60
CA LEU A 34 -13.85 -14.77 4.14
C LEU A 34 -14.09 -15.83 5.22
N ALA A 35 -14.22 -17.09 4.80
CA ALA A 35 -14.24 -18.22 5.73
C ALA A 35 -12.90 -18.29 6.50
N SER A 36 -12.94 -18.74 7.75
CA SER A 36 -11.80 -18.69 8.67
C SER A 36 -10.56 -19.42 8.14
N ASP A 37 -10.77 -20.58 7.48
CA ASP A 37 -9.71 -21.37 6.86
C ASP A 37 -8.97 -20.63 5.73
N ARG A 38 -9.67 -19.74 5.01
CA ARG A 38 -9.06 -18.89 4.00
C ARG A 38 -8.36 -17.68 4.61
N ALA A 39 -8.91 -17.11 5.68
CA ALA A 39 -8.29 -15.97 6.36
C ALA A 39 -6.93 -16.33 6.96
N GLU A 40 -6.77 -17.54 7.47
CA GLU A 40 -5.49 -18.05 8.01
C GLU A 40 -4.37 -18.12 6.96
N ALA A 41 -4.73 -18.26 5.67
CA ALA A 41 -3.76 -18.30 4.57
C ALA A 41 -3.05 -16.96 4.29
N PHE A 42 -3.52 -15.85 4.87
CA PHE A 42 -2.95 -14.53 4.62
C PHE A 42 -1.81 -14.14 5.58
N GLY A 43 -1.55 -14.99 6.59
CA GLY A 43 -0.59 -14.66 7.64
C GLY A 43 -1.09 -13.54 8.56
N GLY A 44 -0.29 -13.13 9.53
CA GLY A 44 -0.65 -12.11 10.51
C GLY A 44 -0.92 -10.71 9.93
N ALA A 45 -1.03 -9.74 10.81
CA ALA A 45 -1.19 -8.33 10.45
C ALA A 45 -0.02 -7.85 9.56
N ARG A 46 -0.34 -7.25 8.42
CA ARG A 46 0.63 -6.71 7.45
C ARG A 46 0.18 -5.33 7.00
N ALA A 47 1.14 -4.42 6.88
CA ALA A 47 0.92 -3.12 6.27
C ALA A 47 0.42 -3.31 4.83
N LEU A 48 -0.53 -2.49 4.40
CA LEU A 48 -1.07 -2.56 3.04
C LEU A 48 -1.56 -1.19 2.55
N PHE A 49 -1.70 -1.08 1.23
CA PHE A 49 -2.44 -0.02 0.56
C PHE A 49 -3.46 -0.65 -0.38
N VAL A 50 -4.63 -0.01 -0.48
CA VAL A 50 -5.62 -0.30 -1.52
C VAL A 50 -5.69 0.91 -2.44
N THR A 51 -5.46 0.68 -3.72
CA THR A 51 -5.49 1.68 -4.78
C THR A 51 -6.65 1.38 -5.72
N LEU A 52 -7.42 2.40 -6.03
CA LEU A 52 -8.48 2.38 -7.04
C LEU A 52 -7.99 3.16 -8.25
N ARG A 53 -8.14 2.58 -9.43
CA ARG A 53 -7.83 3.22 -10.70
C ARG A 53 -9.04 3.20 -11.61
N GLU A 54 -9.20 4.22 -12.43
CA GLU A 54 -10.17 4.30 -13.51
C GLU A 54 -9.44 4.67 -14.80
N ASP A 55 -9.58 3.85 -15.82
CA ASP A 55 -8.85 4.00 -17.10
C ASP A 55 -7.32 4.17 -16.97
N GLY A 56 -6.74 3.57 -15.93
CA GLY A 56 -5.31 3.66 -15.61
C GLY A 56 -4.94 4.83 -14.69
N ASP A 57 -5.79 5.83 -14.55
CA ASP A 57 -5.58 6.98 -13.67
C ASP A 57 -5.91 6.65 -12.22
N LEU A 58 -5.20 7.30 -11.29
CA LEU A 58 -5.47 7.17 -9.86
C LEU A 58 -6.84 7.75 -9.53
N ARG A 59 -7.71 6.94 -8.88
CA ARG A 59 -9.05 7.35 -8.41
C ARG A 59 -9.17 7.39 -6.89
N GLY A 60 -8.31 6.72 -6.17
CA GLY A 60 -8.20 6.73 -4.71
C GLY A 60 -7.11 5.79 -4.23
N CYS A 61 -6.44 6.12 -3.13
CA CYS A 61 -5.42 5.26 -2.54
C CYS A 61 -5.26 5.56 -1.06
N ILE A 62 -5.61 4.60 -0.21
CA ILE A 62 -5.44 4.69 1.24
C ILE A 62 -4.81 3.39 1.76
N GLY A 63 -3.94 3.51 2.74
CA GLY A 63 -3.30 2.36 3.37
C GLY A 63 -2.98 2.57 4.84
N THR A 64 -2.38 1.56 5.44
CA THR A 64 -1.90 1.58 6.81
C THR A 64 -0.58 0.86 6.97
N LEU A 65 0.28 1.40 7.82
CA LEU A 65 1.51 0.75 8.27
C LEU A 65 1.31 -0.07 9.55
N SER A 66 0.21 0.16 10.25
CA SER A 66 -0.11 -0.48 11.53
C SER A 66 -1.56 -1.02 11.49
N PRO A 67 -1.81 -2.15 10.82
CA PRO A 67 -3.14 -2.71 10.70
C PRO A 67 -3.63 -3.31 12.02
N ASP A 68 -4.93 -3.14 12.31
CA ASP A 68 -5.63 -3.73 13.45
C ASP A 68 -6.17 -5.13 13.13
N GLY A 69 -5.43 -5.97 12.47
CA GLY A 69 -5.85 -7.33 12.12
C GLY A 69 -5.16 -7.88 10.89
N ASP A 70 -5.60 -9.06 10.46
CA ASP A 70 -5.12 -9.69 9.26
C ASP A 70 -5.59 -8.99 7.97
N LEU A 71 -5.08 -9.44 6.83
CA LEU A 71 -5.44 -8.86 5.54
C LEU A 71 -6.93 -9.04 5.20
N ALA A 72 -7.56 -10.17 5.62
CA ALA A 72 -8.98 -10.43 5.36
C ALA A 72 -9.90 -9.42 6.07
N ARG A 73 -9.47 -8.90 7.22
CA ARG A 73 -10.18 -7.84 7.94
C ARG A 73 -9.84 -6.45 7.44
N THR A 74 -8.57 -6.21 7.09
CA THR A 74 -8.06 -4.88 6.79
C THR A 74 -8.39 -4.44 5.36
N VAL A 75 -8.30 -5.34 4.36
CA VAL A 75 -8.58 -5.03 2.96
C VAL A 75 -9.98 -4.45 2.73
N PRO A 76 -11.09 -5.03 3.27
CA PRO A 76 -12.42 -4.45 3.13
C PRO A 76 -12.53 -3.01 3.61
N GLN A 77 -11.93 -2.73 4.78
CA GLN A 77 -11.97 -1.40 5.38
C GLN A 77 -11.22 -0.38 4.53
N PHE A 78 -10.04 -0.75 4.03
CA PHE A 78 -9.21 0.16 3.25
C PHE A 78 -9.68 0.31 1.80
N ALA A 79 -10.39 -0.66 1.24
CA ALA A 79 -11.12 -0.49 -0.01
C ALA A 79 -12.19 0.62 0.10
N LEU A 80 -13.00 0.60 1.16
CA LEU A 80 -13.97 1.66 1.42
C LEU A 80 -13.29 3.02 1.69
N ARG A 81 -12.23 3.04 2.48
CA ARG A 81 -11.52 4.28 2.76
C ARG A 81 -10.90 4.89 1.51
N ALA A 82 -10.34 4.06 0.60
CA ALA A 82 -9.83 4.54 -0.68
C ALA A 82 -10.92 5.14 -1.57
N ALA A 83 -12.15 4.60 -1.50
CA ALA A 83 -13.29 5.06 -2.28
C ALA A 83 -13.96 6.32 -1.71
N PHE A 84 -13.95 6.50 -0.38
CA PHE A 84 -14.80 7.52 0.27
C PHE A 84 -14.05 8.48 1.20
N GLU A 85 -12.81 8.17 1.59
CA GLU A 85 -12.06 8.98 2.57
C GLU A 85 -10.73 9.55 2.02
N ASP A 86 -10.41 9.32 0.74
CA ASP A 86 -9.24 9.96 0.12
C ASP A 86 -9.55 11.43 -0.19
N PRO A 87 -8.93 12.40 0.51
CA PRO A 87 -9.29 13.81 0.38
C PRO A 87 -8.95 14.42 -0.99
N ARG A 88 -8.21 13.72 -1.82
CA ARG A 88 -7.83 14.18 -3.18
C ARG A 88 -8.97 14.00 -4.19
N PHE A 89 -9.96 13.16 -3.87
CA PHE A 89 -11.01 12.75 -4.78
C PHE A 89 -12.39 12.87 -4.12
N PRO A 90 -13.46 13.10 -4.91
CA PRO A 90 -14.81 12.99 -4.40
C PRO A 90 -15.14 11.54 -4.03
N SER A 91 -16.15 11.34 -3.18
CA SER A 91 -16.68 10.00 -2.90
C SER A 91 -17.03 9.26 -4.17
N LEU A 92 -16.75 7.96 -4.21
CA LEU A 92 -17.03 7.11 -5.37
C LEU A 92 -18.54 7.07 -5.68
N ASP A 93 -18.89 7.21 -6.96
CA ASP A 93 -20.26 7.01 -7.44
C ASP A 93 -20.48 5.53 -7.83
N PRO A 94 -21.68 4.95 -7.59
CA PRO A 94 -21.99 3.58 -8.02
C PRO A 94 -21.76 3.34 -9.52
N ALA A 95 -21.94 4.36 -10.36
CA ALA A 95 -21.74 4.26 -11.80
C ALA A 95 -20.26 4.05 -12.20
N GLU A 96 -19.31 4.44 -11.36
CA GLU A 96 -17.89 4.26 -11.61
C GLU A 96 -17.43 2.80 -11.35
N LEU A 97 -18.17 2.06 -10.52
CA LEU A 97 -17.79 0.73 -10.03
C LEU A 97 -17.38 -0.28 -11.14
N PRO A 98 -18.07 -0.36 -12.29
CA PRO A 98 -17.71 -1.26 -13.38
C PRO A 98 -16.39 -0.91 -14.09
N PHE A 99 -15.94 0.35 -13.98
CA PHE A 99 -14.74 0.86 -14.65
C PHE A 99 -13.50 0.89 -13.75
N LEU A 100 -13.70 0.60 -12.46
CA LEU A 100 -12.59 0.56 -11.51
C LEU A 100 -11.72 -0.68 -11.71
N GLU A 101 -10.44 -0.49 -11.51
CA GLU A 101 -9.44 -1.53 -11.28
C GLU A 101 -8.93 -1.40 -9.85
N ILE A 102 -8.97 -2.49 -9.09
CA ILE A 102 -8.47 -2.54 -7.71
C ILE A 102 -7.07 -3.11 -7.71
N GLU A 103 -6.14 -2.38 -7.11
CA GLU A 103 -4.78 -2.81 -6.85
C GLU A 103 -4.53 -2.88 -5.34
N ILE A 104 -3.87 -3.93 -4.88
CA ILE A 104 -3.48 -4.10 -3.47
C ILE A 104 -1.97 -4.23 -3.40
N SER A 105 -1.34 -3.41 -2.55
CA SER A 105 0.07 -3.49 -2.20
C SER A 105 0.19 -3.99 -0.76
N VAL A 106 0.77 -5.16 -0.56
CA VAL A 106 1.03 -5.74 0.76
C VAL A 106 2.52 -5.61 1.07
N LEU A 107 2.86 -4.95 2.17
CA LEU A 107 4.23 -4.66 2.51
C LEU A 107 4.86 -5.75 3.37
N SER A 108 6.15 -6.00 3.16
CA SER A 108 6.96 -6.80 4.09
C SER A 108 7.21 -6.03 5.39
N PRO A 109 7.55 -6.71 6.49
CA PRO A 109 8.06 -6.03 7.67
C PRO A 109 9.25 -5.13 7.30
N PRO A 110 9.34 -3.92 7.84
CA PRO A 110 10.46 -3.03 7.56
C PRO A 110 11.75 -3.56 8.19
N GLU A 111 12.84 -3.49 7.43
CA GLU A 111 14.20 -3.84 7.86
C GLU A 111 15.04 -2.57 7.98
N ARG A 112 15.81 -2.45 9.06
CA ARG A 112 16.70 -1.31 9.25
C ARG A 112 17.78 -1.26 8.17
N VAL A 113 17.97 -0.10 7.56
CA VAL A 113 19.05 0.18 6.63
C VAL A 113 20.21 0.83 7.42
N ALA A 114 21.35 0.17 7.44
CA ALA A 114 22.54 0.70 8.09
C ALA A 114 23.38 1.54 7.12
N ASP A 115 23.46 1.10 5.86
CA ASP A 115 24.17 1.78 4.78
C ASP A 115 23.20 2.05 3.62
N PRO A 116 22.99 3.31 3.21
CA PRO A 116 22.17 3.65 2.06
C PRO A 116 22.55 2.92 0.76
N GLU A 117 23.81 2.47 0.62
CA GLU A 117 24.26 1.69 -0.54
C GLU A 117 23.57 0.32 -0.66
N GLU A 118 22.98 -0.20 0.42
CA GLU A 118 22.20 -1.46 0.42
C GLU A 118 20.84 -1.33 -0.25
N ILE A 119 20.37 -0.10 -0.53
CA ILE A 119 19.06 0.16 -1.12
C ILE A 119 19.09 -0.20 -2.60
N GLU A 120 18.17 -1.07 -3.03
CA GLU A 120 17.93 -1.37 -4.44
C GLU A 120 16.70 -0.60 -4.96
N VAL A 121 16.98 0.40 -5.80
CA VAL A 121 15.94 1.22 -6.43
C VAL A 121 15.03 0.37 -7.31
N GLY A 122 13.70 0.54 -7.15
CA GLY A 122 12.69 -0.24 -7.85
C GLY A 122 12.27 -1.53 -7.13
N ARG A 123 13.08 -2.04 -6.21
CA ARG A 123 12.73 -3.19 -5.35
C ARG A 123 12.30 -2.73 -3.96
N ASP A 124 13.08 -1.81 -3.38
CA ASP A 124 12.92 -1.39 -2.00
C ASP A 124 12.06 -0.12 -1.92
N GLY A 125 11.00 -0.19 -1.12
CA GLY A 125 10.35 0.99 -0.56
C GLY A 125 11.10 1.44 0.69
N LEU A 126 10.96 2.72 1.03
CA LEU A 126 11.73 3.33 2.10
C LEU A 126 10.82 4.02 3.11
N ILE A 127 11.23 3.96 4.38
CA ILE A 127 10.66 4.77 5.46
C ILE A 127 11.82 5.56 6.08
N LEU A 128 11.60 6.87 6.28
CA LEU A 128 12.49 7.75 7.01
C LEU A 128 11.79 8.26 8.26
N GLU A 129 12.48 8.18 9.38
CA GLU A 129 12.10 8.88 10.62
C GLU A 129 13.27 9.78 11.03
N ALA A 130 13.03 11.07 11.08
CA ALA A 130 14.01 12.06 11.52
C ALA A 130 13.31 13.27 12.15
N ARG A 131 13.88 13.84 13.20
CA ARG A 131 13.40 15.08 13.86
C ARG A 131 11.91 15.03 14.25
N GLY A 132 11.39 13.84 14.61
CA GLY A 132 10.00 13.64 14.97
C GLY A 132 9.02 13.62 13.79
N GLN A 133 9.51 13.65 12.56
CA GLN A 133 8.75 13.50 11.33
C GLN A 133 9.00 12.14 10.70
N SER A 134 8.03 11.67 9.90
CA SER A 134 8.16 10.40 9.18
C SER A 134 7.62 10.53 7.76
N GLY A 135 8.26 9.85 6.82
CA GLY A 135 7.82 9.75 5.43
C GLY A 135 8.01 8.33 4.91
N LEU A 136 7.20 7.97 3.93
CA LEU A 136 7.27 6.69 3.23
C LEU A 136 7.13 6.91 1.73
N LEU A 137 7.96 6.18 0.96
CA LEU A 137 7.81 6.04 -0.48
C LEU A 137 7.80 4.55 -0.87
N LEU A 138 6.84 4.17 -1.71
CA LEU A 138 6.75 2.82 -2.26
C LEU A 138 7.84 2.60 -3.32
N PRO A 139 8.24 1.33 -3.58
CA PRO A 139 9.30 1.03 -4.54
C PRO A 139 9.04 1.58 -5.95
N GLN A 140 7.79 1.52 -6.41
CA GLN A 140 7.40 1.95 -7.75
C GLN A 140 7.58 3.45 -7.99
N VAL A 141 7.55 4.28 -6.96
CA VAL A 141 7.76 5.73 -7.09
C VAL A 141 9.10 6.04 -7.74
N ALA A 142 10.15 5.33 -7.32
CA ALA A 142 11.48 5.55 -7.88
C ALA A 142 11.56 5.18 -9.37
N THR A 143 10.88 4.12 -9.80
CA THR A 143 10.86 3.69 -11.21
C THR A 143 9.96 4.57 -12.07
N GLU A 144 8.81 4.99 -11.58
CA GLU A 144 7.87 5.87 -12.29
C GLU A 144 8.49 7.24 -12.60
N PHE A 145 9.26 7.78 -11.67
CA PHE A 145 9.90 9.10 -11.82
C PHE A 145 11.37 9.05 -12.27
N GLY A 146 11.92 7.84 -12.49
CA GLY A 146 13.31 7.67 -12.92
C GLY A 146 14.33 8.15 -11.89
N PHE A 147 14.03 7.99 -10.59
CA PHE A 147 14.93 8.40 -9.53
C PHE A 147 16.10 7.42 -9.41
N ASP A 148 17.29 7.95 -9.25
CA ASP A 148 18.41 7.21 -8.67
C ASP A 148 18.26 7.13 -7.14
N ARG A 149 19.14 6.38 -6.49
CA ARG A 149 19.11 6.18 -5.02
C ARG A 149 19.15 7.50 -4.26
N ARG A 150 20.04 8.42 -4.63
CA ARG A 150 20.18 9.70 -3.96
C ARG A 150 18.90 10.53 -4.08
N ARG A 151 18.35 10.64 -5.28
CA ARG A 151 17.10 11.35 -5.52
C ARG A 151 15.93 10.73 -4.78
N PHE A 152 15.89 9.40 -4.70
CA PHE A 152 14.85 8.70 -3.95
C PHE A 152 14.88 9.02 -2.45
N LEU A 153 16.07 9.11 -1.85
CA LEU A 153 16.27 9.52 -0.45
C LEU A 153 15.93 11.00 -0.21
N GLU A 154 16.27 11.88 -1.15
CA GLU A 154 15.92 13.29 -1.10
C GLU A 154 14.39 13.48 -1.16
N GLU A 155 13.69 12.77 -2.05
CA GLU A 155 12.23 12.82 -2.16
C GLU A 155 11.53 12.20 -0.94
N LEU A 156 12.11 11.14 -0.36
CA LEU A 156 11.64 10.58 0.90
C LEU A 156 11.73 11.61 2.03
N SER A 157 12.83 12.37 2.12
CA SER A 157 12.99 13.44 3.10
C SER A 157 11.94 14.54 2.91
N ARG A 158 11.69 14.96 1.66
CA ARG A 158 10.63 15.93 1.32
C ARG A 158 9.24 15.39 1.68
N LYS A 159 8.99 14.10 1.42
CA LYS A 159 7.75 13.42 1.80
C LYS A 159 7.50 13.44 3.31
N ALA A 160 8.56 13.39 4.10
CA ALA A 160 8.51 13.55 5.56
C ALA A 160 8.34 15.01 6.00
N GLY A 161 8.29 15.97 5.08
CA GLY A 161 8.25 17.41 5.42
C GLY A 161 9.59 17.98 5.88
N LEU A 162 10.68 17.33 5.51
CA LEU A 162 12.04 17.67 5.93
C LEU A 162 12.89 18.19 4.75
N PRO A 163 14.03 18.87 5.02
CA PRO A 163 15.02 19.18 4.00
C PRO A 163 15.52 17.94 3.26
N PRO A 164 15.91 18.05 1.98
CA PRO A 164 16.26 16.91 1.14
C PRO A 164 17.47 16.09 1.66
N ASP A 165 18.32 16.68 2.46
CA ASP A 165 19.50 16.05 3.10
C ASP A 165 19.22 15.46 4.49
N ALA A 166 17.97 15.48 4.96
CA ALA A 166 17.62 14.99 6.30
C ALA A 166 17.92 13.49 6.52
N TRP A 167 17.97 12.70 5.47
CA TRP A 167 18.37 11.29 5.53
C TRP A 167 19.85 11.08 5.88
N GLU A 168 20.71 12.11 5.67
CA GLU A 168 22.13 12.09 6.04
C GLU A 168 22.38 12.40 7.53
N ASP A 169 21.34 12.82 8.27
CA ASP A 169 21.46 13.12 9.70
C ASP A 169 21.81 11.83 10.47
N PRO A 170 22.88 11.82 11.30
CA PRO A 170 23.27 10.64 12.09
C PRO A 170 22.16 10.12 13.02
N ALA A 171 21.21 10.97 13.39
CA ALA A 171 20.05 10.60 14.20
C ALA A 171 18.87 10.10 13.38
N ALA A 172 18.92 10.21 12.05
CA ALA A 172 17.89 9.70 11.17
C ALA A 172 17.84 8.17 11.22
N ARG A 173 16.63 7.66 11.08
CA ARG A 173 16.38 6.22 11.00
C ARG A 173 15.78 5.91 9.66
N LEU A 174 16.42 4.99 8.94
CA LEU A 174 16.00 4.56 7.63
C LEU A 174 15.68 3.07 7.66
N TRP A 175 14.52 2.70 7.07
CA TRP A 175 14.10 1.33 6.87
C TRP A 175 13.77 1.10 5.41
N ARG A 176 13.98 -0.12 4.95
CA ARG A 176 13.50 -0.61 3.67
C ARG A 176 12.42 -1.67 3.89
N PHE A 177 11.53 -1.78 2.93
CA PHE A 177 10.54 -2.85 2.84
C PHE A 177 10.32 -3.21 1.37
N GLN A 178 9.75 -4.38 1.13
CA GLN A 178 9.31 -4.77 -0.20
C GLN A 178 7.78 -4.72 -0.26
N ALA A 179 7.25 -4.43 -1.44
CA ALA A 179 5.82 -4.43 -1.69
C ALA A 179 5.48 -5.56 -2.67
N GLU A 180 4.54 -6.40 -2.28
CA GLU A 180 3.89 -7.35 -3.17
C GLU A 180 2.66 -6.68 -3.74
N VAL A 181 2.71 -6.31 -5.03
CA VAL A 181 1.65 -5.58 -5.71
C VAL A 181 0.90 -6.53 -6.64
N PHE A 182 -0.43 -6.52 -6.57
CA PHE A 182 -1.31 -7.28 -7.44
C PHE A 182 -2.61 -6.53 -7.67
N ALA A 183 -3.13 -6.64 -8.90
CA ALA A 183 -4.32 -5.94 -9.35
C ALA A 183 -5.33 -6.90 -9.99
N GLU A 184 -6.55 -6.42 -10.17
CA GLU A 184 -7.54 -7.11 -10.97
C GLU A 184 -7.08 -7.15 -12.43
N GLU A 185 -7.29 -8.30 -13.09
CA GLU A 185 -7.06 -8.43 -14.54
C GLU A 185 -8.21 -7.74 -15.26
N LYS A 186 -7.89 -6.86 -16.23
CA LYS A 186 -8.92 -6.35 -17.16
C LYS A 186 -9.35 -7.48 -18.07
N GLU A 187 -10.64 -7.81 -18.05
CA GLU A 187 -11.25 -8.69 -19.06
C GLU A 187 -11.27 -8.03 -20.45
#